data_223f5dced760ef5e583b5b0180ad8b65
#
_entry.id   223f5dced760ef5e583b5b0180ad8b65
#
_cell.length_a   1.000
_cell.length_b   1.000
_cell.length_c   1.000
_cell.angle_alpha   90.00
_cell.angle_beta   90.00
_cell.angle_gamma   90.00
#
_symmetry.space_group_name_H-M   'P 1'
#
loop_
_entity.id
_entity.type
_entity.pdbx_description
1 polymer ?
#
loop_
_entity_poly.entity_id
_entity_poly.type
_entity_poly.pdbx_seq_one_letter_code
_entity_poly.pdbx_strand_id
1 'polypeptide(L)'
;ICDLDIKNFNTDDIKYTTLKRSTLINFLKKDLGDIIKTGFKISKINDQEKQIKISFENNVTKECDYLIIADGVFSKSKNLISNNKVKPKYNDTLAIRGKLTKFPENVNKKNVALFLGPNFHHVIYPLNSNGDLNFIAIMKHSLSLEEQGNYSLFSENSFIKKILEKVPQEIKEYVTGIKELKIFPVFVSDEFLKIQNNNIHLIGDAFFAFPPSFAQGASQSIESAYELFMSLNTDKEINFFKKRANKLKMINFRSKFNLFAFHLSNPLIIFLRNIFLKRLVKNKKFLEYYLGRIYKTWLLDISLCLKWSIGTMLPLRL
;
A
#
# COMPACT_ATOMS: atom_id res chain seq x y z
N ILE A 1 -7.73 -22.85 -8.25
CA ILE A 1 -6.37 -23.29 -8.67
C ILE A 1 -5.66 -23.96 -7.49
N CYS A 2 -5.51 -23.30 -6.38
CA CYS A 2 -4.89 -23.78 -5.16
C CYS A 2 -5.30 -22.94 -3.95
N ASP A 3 -5.23 -23.54 -2.77
CA ASP A 3 -5.36 -22.85 -1.49
C ASP A 3 -3.98 -22.59 -0.91
N LEU A 4 -3.78 -21.38 -0.40
CA LEU A 4 -2.58 -20.97 0.31
C LEU A 4 -2.94 -20.78 1.78
N ASP A 5 -2.40 -21.62 2.65
CA ASP A 5 -2.57 -21.46 4.09
C ASP A 5 -1.55 -20.43 4.63
N ILE A 6 -2.04 -19.25 4.94
CA ILE A 6 -1.24 -18.17 5.54
C ILE A 6 -1.22 -18.21 7.06
N LYS A 7 -1.93 -19.14 7.71
CA LYS A 7 -1.92 -19.28 9.17
C LYS A 7 -0.53 -19.59 9.71
N ASN A 8 0.31 -20.26 8.94
CA ASN A 8 1.70 -20.54 9.30
C ASN A 8 2.58 -19.29 9.48
N PHE A 9 2.10 -18.11 9.05
CA PHE A 9 2.76 -16.83 9.26
C PHE A 9 2.16 -16.04 10.43
N ASN A 10 1.09 -16.54 11.05
CA ASN A 10 0.51 -15.96 12.25
C ASN A 10 1.28 -16.44 13.49
N THR A 11 1.39 -15.53 14.47
CA THR A 11 1.78 -15.85 15.85
C THR A 11 0.59 -15.60 16.77
N ASP A 12 0.70 -15.94 18.05
CA ASP A 12 -0.38 -15.70 19.03
C ASP A 12 -0.73 -14.21 19.11
N ASP A 13 0.28 -13.35 19.02
CA ASP A 13 0.14 -11.91 19.15
C ASP A 13 -0.15 -11.21 17.81
N ILE A 14 0.20 -11.82 16.66
CA ILE A 14 0.16 -11.17 15.36
C ILE A 14 -0.52 -12.07 14.34
N LYS A 15 -1.68 -11.61 13.87
CA LYS A 15 -2.51 -12.34 12.91
C LYS A 15 -2.71 -11.52 11.63
N TYR A 16 -2.66 -12.20 10.50
CA TYR A 16 -3.11 -11.61 9.25
C TYR A 16 -4.57 -11.17 9.40
N THR A 17 -4.81 -9.88 9.21
CA THR A 17 -6.12 -9.28 9.47
C THR A 17 -6.59 -8.48 8.28
N THR A 18 -7.85 -8.67 7.89
CA THR A 18 -8.54 -7.81 6.93
C THR A 18 -9.48 -6.86 7.67
N LEU A 19 -9.43 -5.58 7.33
CA LEU A 19 -10.26 -4.55 7.98
C LEU A 19 -10.56 -3.38 7.04
N LYS A 20 -11.57 -2.58 7.41
CA LYS A 20 -11.87 -1.33 6.70
C LYS A 20 -10.75 -0.32 6.94
N ARG A 21 -10.38 0.43 5.89
CA ARG A 21 -9.39 1.52 6.02
C ARG A 21 -9.77 2.54 7.10
N SER A 22 -11.06 2.89 7.21
CA SER A 22 -11.55 3.80 8.24
C SER A 22 -11.31 3.27 9.64
N THR A 23 -11.51 1.97 9.88
CA THR A 23 -11.24 1.32 11.17
C THR A 23 -9.77 1.45 11.55
N LEU A 24 -8.85 1.17 10.60
CA LEU A 24 -7.41 1.33 10.84
C LEU A 24 -7.04 2.79 11.16
N ILE A 25 -7.57 3.75 10.37
CA ILE A 25 -7.29 5.17 10.59
C ILE A 25 -7.82 5.63 11.95
N ASN A 26 -9.02 5.23 12.33
CA ASN A 26 -9.62 5.59 13.63
C ASN A 26 -8.80 4.99 14.78
N PHE A 27 -8.34 3.75 14.64
CA PHE A 27 -7.46 3.13 15.61
C PHE A 27 -6.13 3.90 15.76
N LEU A 28 -5.48 4.25 14.65
CA LEU A 28 -4.21 4.98 14.66
C LEU A 28 -4.36 6.43 15.19
N LYS A 29 -5.55 7.01 15.09
CA LYS A 29 -5.84 8.37 15.58
C LYS A 29 -6.23 8.44 17.05
N LYS A 30 -6.57 7.32 17.67
CA LYS A 30 -7.28 7.27 18.96
C LYS A 30 -6.61 8.12 20.05
N ASP A 31 -5.30 8.12 20.10
CA ASP A 31 -4.55 8.78 21.18
C ASP A 31 -3.79 10.04 20.68
N LEU A 32 -4.08 10.51 19.46
CA LEU A 32 -3.35 11.64 18.85
C LEU A 32 -4.07 13.00 19.03
N GLY A 33 -5.35 13.01 19.39
CA GLY A 33 -6.12 14.20 19.79
C GLY A 33 -5.74 15.48 19.04
N ASP A 34 -5.33 16.49 19.79
CA ASP A 34 -4.97 17.83 19.30
C ASP A 34 -3.63 17.90 18.54
N ILE A 35 -2.86 16.82 18.49
CA ILE A 35 -1.62 16.76 17.71
C ILE A 35 -1.94 16.83 16.22
N ILE A 36 -3.09 16.25 15.80
CA ILE A 36 -3.50 16.25 14.40
C ILE A 36 -4.13 17.60 14.05
N LYS A 37 -3.45 18.33 13.16
CA LYS A 37 -3.96 19.58 12.60
C LYS A 37 -4.35 19.38 11.14
N THR A 38 -5.52 19.85 10.75
CA THR A 38 -6.02 19.84 9.38
C THR A 38 -6.01 21.26 8.78
N GLY A 39 -6.13 21.39 7.45
CA GLY A 39 -6.10 22.70 6.80
C GLY A 39 -4.70 23.29 6.62
N PHE A 40 -3.64 22.53 6.87
CA PHE A 40 -2.24 22.95 6.73
C PHE A 40 -1.61 22.34 5.47
N LYS A 41 -1.91 22.94 4.32
CA LYS A 41 -1.31 22.53 3.04
C LYS A 41 0.02 23.25 2.86
N ILE A 42 1.10 22.48 2.71
CA ILE A 42 2.47 23.01 2.56
C ILE A 42 2.60 23.74 1.22
N SER A 43 3.11 24.99 1.28
CA SER A 43 3.44 25.82 0.12
C SER A 43 4.94 25.92 -0.14
N LYS A 44 5.76 25.94 0.93
CA LYS A 44 7.22 26.07 0.84
C LYS A 44 7.90 25.33 1.98
N ILE A 45 9.06 24.75 1.70
CA ILE A 45 9.97 24.18 2.67
C ILE A 45 11.32 24.86 2.48
N ASN A 46 11.82 25.50 3.51
CA ASN A 46 13.18 26.05 3.57
C ASN A 46 14.01 25.13 4.45
N ASP A 47 14.97 24.50 3.84
CA ASP A 47 15.90 23.56 4.46
C ASP A 47 17.15 24.34 4.83
N GLN A 48 17.18 24.88 6.04
CA GLN A 48 18.36 25.53 6.61
C GLN A 48 19.08 24.53 7.51
N GLU A 49 20.42 24.54 7.53
CA GLU A 49 21.27 23.51 8.13
C GLU A 49 20.92 23.06 9.56
N LYS A 50 20.30 23.94 10.36
CA LYS A 50 19.95 23.66 11.76
C LYS A 50 18.45 23.54 12.04
N GLN A 51 17.60 24.08 11.15
CA GLN A 51 16.17 24.16 11.39
C GLN A 51 15.39 24.16 10.07
N ILE A 52 14.32 23.37 10.02
CA ILE A 52 13.47 23.28 8.85
C ILE A 52 12.28 24.21 9.05
N LYS A 53 12.13 25.18 8.14
CA LYS A 53 11.01 26.13 8.15
C LYS A 53 9.99 25.76 7.10
N ILE A 54 8.75 25.55 7.52
CA ILE A 54 7.63 25.13 6.67
C ILE A 54 6.62 26.26 6.60
N SER A 55 6.31 26.72 5.39
CA SER A 55 5.21 27.68 5.15
C SER A 55 4.00 26.95 4.57
N PHE A 56 2.82 27.35 4.99
CA PHE A 56 1.54 26.77 4.57
C PHE A 56 0.74 27.77 3.73
N GLU A 57 -0.20 27.27 2.91
CA GLU A 57 -1.07 28.11 2.06
C GLU A 57 -1.96 29.08 2.87
N ASN A 58 -2.22 28.80 4.14
CA ASN A 58 -2.95 29.66 5.07
C ASN A 58 -2.08 30.75 5.75
N ASN A 59 -0.91 31.04 5.20
CA ASN A 59 0.07 32.01 5.70
C ASN A 59 0.67 31.69 7.08
N VAL A 60 0.42 30.52 7.63
CA VAL A 60 1.11 30.05 8.85
C VAL A 60 2.49 29.55 8.49
N THR A 61 3.44 29.79 9.39
CA THR A 61 4.79 29.22 9.31
C THR A 61 5.11 28.47 10.58
N LYS A 62 5.74 27.32 10.44
CA LYS A 62 6.23 26.49 11.55
C LYS A 62 7.69 26.12 11.33
N GLU A 63 8.39 25.93 12.44
CA GLU A 63 9.76 25.45 12.47
C GLU A 63 9.81 24.10 13.18
N CYS A 64 10.69 23.22 12.72
CA CYS A 64 10.86 21.89 13.28
C CYS A 64 12.29 21.39 13.10
N ASP A 65 12.70 20.48 13.96
CA ASP A 65 14.00 19.81 13.89
C ASP A 65 13.99 18.68 12.87
N TYR A 66 12.85 17.99 12.74
CA TYR A 66 12.63 16.89 11.79
C TYR A 66 11.38 17.09 10.98
N LEU A 67 11.45 16.81 9.69
CA LEU A 67 10.31 16.79 8.78
C LEU A 67 10.10 15.38 8.22
N ILE A 68 8.95 14.78 8.54
CA ILE A 68 8.58 13.46 8.02
C ILE A 68 7.46 13.64 7.00
N ILE A 69 7.76 13.32 5.74
CA ILE A 69 6.83 13.48 4.61
C ILE A 69 6.14 12.14 4.34
N ALA A 70 4.82 12.13 4.48
CA ALA A 70 3.95 10.96 4.33
C ALA A 70 2.72 11.25 3.44
N ASP A 71 2.82 12.22 2.52
CA ASP A 71 1.71 12.73 1.69
C ASP A 71 1.43 11.92 0.42
N GLY A 72 1.96 10.68 0.37
CA GLY A 72 1.58 9.66 -0.60
C GLY A 72 2.31 9.74 -1.94
N VAL A 73 1.85 8.96 -2.93
CA VAL A 73 2.49 8.82 -4.25
C VAL A 73 2.57 10.13 -5.02
N PHE A 74 1.56 11.00 -4.86
CA PHE A 74 1.52 12.34 -5.48
C PHE A 74 2.14 13.43 -4.61
N SER A 75 3.05 13.08 -3.71
CA SER A 75 3.69 13.98 -2.77
C SER A 75 4.13 15.31 -3.43
N LYS A 76 3.49 16.39 -3.00
CA LYS A 76 3.90 17.74 -3.38
C LYS A 76 5.10 18.19 -2.55
N SER A 77 5.13 17.80 -1.27
CA SER A 77 6.23 18.14 -0.37
C SER A 77 7.56 17.60 -0.84
N LYS A 78 7.58 16.38 -1.40
CA LYS A 78 8.78 15.79 -2.03
C LYS A 78 9.36 16.67 -3.13
N ASN A 79 8.51 17.29 -3.95
CA ASN A 79 8.94 18.17 -5.03
C ASN A 79 9.38 19.57 -4.56
N LEU A 80 9.02 19.97 -3.33
CA LEU A 80 9.48 21.23 -2.73
C LEU A 80 10.90 21.14 -2.14
N ILE A 81 11.38 19.93 -1.84
CA ILE A 81 12.71 19.69 -1.27
C ILE A 81 13.69 19.11 -2.28
N SER A 82 13.22 18.67 -3.44
CA SER A 82 14.05 18.11 -4.50
C SER A 82 14.21 19.10 -5.65
N ASN A 83 15.43 19.27 -6.12
CA ASN A 83 15.69 20.02 -7.36
C ASN A 83 15.12 19.30 -8.60
N ASN A 84 14.86 18.02 -8.50
CA ASN A 84 14.26 17.20 -9.55
C ASN A 84 12.79 16.95 -9.26
N LYS A 85 11.91 17.32 -10.20
CA LYS A 85 10.47 17.03 -10.12
C LYS A 85 10.25 15.52 -10.34
N VAL A 86 10.15 14.76 -9.26
CA VAL A 86 9.83 13.34 -9.31
C VAL A 86 8.33 13.18 -9.49
N LYS A 87 7.90 12.69 -10.64
CA LYS A 87 6.49 12.42 -10.94
C LYS A 87 6.21 10.92 -10.81
N PRO A 88 5.07 10.52 -10.26
CA PRO A 88 4.65 9.12 -10.31
C PRO A 88 4.33 8.71 -11.75
N LYS A 89 4.58 7.43 -12.05
CA LYS A 89 4.33 6.84 -13.35
C LYS A 89 3.00 6.06 -13.33
N TYR A 90 2.17 6.24 -14.33
CA TYR A 90 1.01 5.39 -14.52
C TYR A 90 1.45 3.95 -14.82
N ASN A 91 0.83 2.99 -14.15
CA ASN A 91 1.22 1.57 -14.21
C ASN A 91 0.40 0.77 -15.24
N ASP A 92 -0.23 1.42 -16.22
CA ASP A 92 -1.11 0.82 -17.22
C ASP A 92 -2.20 -0.07 -16.61
N THR A 93 -2.68 0.27 -15.42
CA THR A 93 -3.74 -0.47 -14.74
C THR A 93 -4.72 0.46 -14.02
N LEU A 94 -5.99 0.05 -14.02
CA LEU A 94 -7.05 0.64 -13.21
C LEU A 94 -7.38 -0.28 -12.04
N ALA A 95 -7.60 0.30 -10.88
CA ALA A 95 -8.17 -0.37 -9.72
C ALA A 95 -9.66 -0.07 -9.62
N ILE A 96 -10.49 -1.12 -9.68
CA ILE A 96 -11.94 -1.05 -9.50
C ILE A 96 -12.23 -1.52 -8.07
N ARG A 97 -12.90 -0.70 -7.26
CA ARG A 97 -13.17 -1.00 -5.85
C ARG A 97 -14.62 -0.80 -5.51
N GLY A 98 -15.11 -1.61 -4.58
CA GLY A 98 -16.44 -1.43 -4.02
C GLY A 98 -16.78 -2.47 -2.96
N LYS A 99 -17.99 -2.42 -2.46
CA LYS A 99 -18.51 -3.38 -1.50
C LYS A 99 -19.46 -4.33 -2.19
N LEU A 100 -19.25 -5.63 -2.00
CA LEU A 100 -20.19 -6.67 -2.44
C LEU A 100 -21.22 -6.95 -1.35
N THR A 101 -22.43 -7.15 -1.79
CA THR A 101 -23.56 -7.57 -0.93
C THR A 101 -23.81 -9.08 -0.95
N LYS A 102 -23.31 -9.77 -1.98
CA LYS A 102 -23.45 -11.22 -2.14
C LYS A 102 -22.07 -11.85 -2.32
N PHE A 103 -21.85 -12.95 -1.65
CA PHE A 103 -20.63 -13.75 -1.79
C PHE A 103 -20.81 -14.72 -2.98
N PRO A 104 -19.75 -14.92 -3.82
CA PRO A 104 -19.77 -15.98 -4.79
C PRO A 104 -19.96 -17.35 -4.10
N GLU A 105 -20.86 -18.20 -4.61
CA GLU A 105 -21.26 -19.45 -3.96
C GLU A 105 -20.08 -20.40 -3.70
N ASN A 106 -19.09 -20.37 -4.56
CA ASN A 106 -17.93 -21.29 -4.52
C ASN A 106 -16.72 -20.74 -3.71
N VAL A 107 -16.91 -19.68 -2.92
CA VAL A 107 -15.82 -19.05 -2.18
C VAL A 107 -16.06 -19.17 -0.67
N ASN A 108 -15.02 -19.57 0.05
CA ASN A 108 -15.09 -19.58 1.51
C ASN A 108 -15.16 -18.17 2.07
N LYS A 109 -16.27 -17.85 2.75
CA LYS A 109 -16.56 -16.51 3.31
C LYS A 109 -15.55 -16.03 4.36
N LYS A 110 -14.69 -16.89 4.88
CA LYS A 110 -13.68 -16.55 5.88
C LYS A 110 -12.30 -16.27 5.28
N ASN A 111 -12.12 -16.54 3.99
CA ASN A 111 -10.82 -16.46 3.31
C ASN A 111 -10.74 -15.25 2.39
N VAL A 112 -9.51 -14.89 2.06
CA VAL A 112 -9.22 -13.99 0.92
C VAL A 112 -9.22 -14.84 -0.35
N ALA A 113 -10.08 -14.53 -1.28
CA ALA A 113 -10.17 -15.19 -2.59
C ALA A 113 -9.54 -14.32 -3.66
N LEU A 114 -8.57 -14.88 -4.39
CA LEU A 114 -7.90 -14.27 -5.52
C LEU A 114 -8.28 -14.99 -6.80
N PHE A 115 -8.80 -14.25 -7.77
CA PHE A 115 -9.20 -14.75 -9.09
C PHE A 115 -8.29 -14.16 -10.16
N LEU A 116 -7.77 -14.99 -11.04
CA LEU A 116 -6.81 -14.64 -12.06
C LEU A 116 -7.42 -14.81 -13.45
N GLY A 117 -7.28 -13.80 -14.29
CA GLY A 117 -7.78 -13.81 -15.66
C GLY A 117 -6.90 -13.04 -16.64
N PRO A 118 -7.15 -13.12 -17.95
CA PRO A 118 -6.39 -12.39 -18.96
C PRO A 118 -6.47 -10.87 -18.72
N ASN A 119 -5.30 -10.25 -18.52
CA ASN A 119 -5.17 -8.79 -18.25
C ASN A 119 -5.99 -8.26 -17.05
N PHE A 120 -6.40 -9.17 -16.15
CA PHE A 120 -7.30 -8.86 -15.08
C PHE A 120 -7.09 -9.81 -13.89
N HIS A 121 -7.18 -9.28 -12.68
CA HIS A 121 -7.39 -10.11 -11.47
C HIS A 121 -8.28 -9.37 -10.49
N HIS A 122 -8.97 -10.12 -9.65
CA HIS A 122 -9.74 -9.52 -8.56
C HIS A 122 -9.61 -10.30 -7.27
N VAL A 123 -9.81 -9.58 -6.17
CA VAL A 123 -9.71 -10.10 -4.82
C VAL A 123 -10.99 -9.78 -4.07
N ILE A 124 -11.54 -10.79 -3.41
CA ILE A 124 -12.70 -10.65 -2.53
C ILE A 124 -12.28 -11.11 -1.13
N TYR A 125 -12.60 -10.32 -0.11
CA TYR A 125 -12.33 -10.68 1.26
C TYR A 125 -13.31 -10.05 2.25
N PRO A 126 -13.56 -10.71 3.41
CA PRO A 126 -14.44 -10.18 4.43
C PRO A 126 -13.82 -8.95 5.11
N LEU A 127 -14.65 -7.97 5.45
CA LEU A 127 -14.26 -6.75 6.18
C LEU A 127 -14.65 -6.80 7.65
N ASN A 128 -15.67 -7.60 7.99
CA ASN A 128 -16.20 -7.76 9.33
C ASN A 128 -17.00 -9.05 9.46
N SER A 129 -17.44 -9.36 10.67
CA SER A 129 -18.33 -10.50 10.98
C SER A 129 -19.75 -10.38 10.40
N ASN A 130 -20.17 -9.16 10.03
CA ASN A 130 -21.54 -8.87 9.55
C ASN A 130 -21.74 -9.19 8.05
N GLY A 131 -20.74 -9.78 7.40
CA GLY A 131 -20.84 -10.20 6.01
C GLY A 131 -20.50 -9.14 4.96
N ASP A 132 -20.04 -7.96 5.37
CA ASP A 132 -19.49 -6.97 4.42
C ASP A 132 -18.26 -7.51 3.72
N LEU A 133 -18.26 -7.44 2.39
CA LEU A 133 -17.16 -7.90 1.56
C LEU A 133 -16.52 -6.74 0.83
N ASN A 134 -15.20 -6.77 0.78
CA ASN A 134 -14.46 -5.87 -0.09
C ASN A 134 -14.20 -6.55 -1.44
N PHE A 135 -14.40 -5.80 -2.51
CA PHE A 135 -14.04 -6.15 -3.87
C PHE A 135 -12.97 -5.20 -4.37
N ILE A 136 -11.87 -5.75 -4.87
CA ILE A 136 -10.83 -5.00 -5.57
C ILE A 136 -10.48 -5.76 -6.83
N ALA A 137 -10.57 -5.11 -7.98
CA ALA A 137 -10.05 -5.65 -9.22
C ALA A 137 -8.96 -4.74 -9.78
N ILE A 138 -7.94 -5.34 -10.37
CA ILE A 138 -6.90 -4.64 -11.12
C ILE A 138 -7.02 -5.08 -12.57
N MET A 139 -7.22 -4.13 -13.45
CA MET A 139 -7.41 -4.35 -14.88
C MET A 139 -6.36 -3.60 -15.68
N LYS A 140 -5.74 -4.26 -16.65
CA LYS A 140 -4.84 -3.60 -17.59
C LYS A 140 -5.63 -2.63 -18.47
N HIS A 141 -5.22 -1.36 -18.49
CA HIS A 141 -5.86 -0.32 -19.25
C HIS A 141 -4.89 0.82 -19.53
N SER A 142 -4.73 1.19 -20.79
CA SER A 142 -3.91 2.33 -21.17
C SER A 142 -4.74 3.61 -21.11
N LEU A 143 -4.15 4.66 -20.56
CA LEU A 143 -4.71 6.01 -20.50
C LEU A 143 -3.80 6.97 -21.28
N SER A 144 -4.38 7.89 -22.01
CA SER A 144 -3.63 9.02 -22.58
C SER A 144 -3.05 9.91 -21.47
N LEU A 145 -2.08 10.76 -21.79
CA LEU A 145 -1.52 11.72 -20.81
C LEU A 145 -2.59 12.68 -20.29
N GLU A 146 -3.54 13.07 -21.12
CA GLU A 146 -4.66 13.91 -20.74
C GLU A 146 -5.58 13.19 -19.75
N GLU A 147 -5.98 11.95 -20.06
CA GLU A 147 -6.80 11.12 -19.15
C GLU A 147 -6.12 10.88 -17.81
N GLN A 148 -4.79 10.67 -17.79
CA GLN A 148 -4.03 10.51 -16.54
C GLN A 148 -4.08 11.75 -15.64
N GLY A 149 -4.17 12.95 -16.22
CA GLY A 149 -4.28 14.23 -15.53
C GLY A 149 -5.70 14.60 -15.10
N ASN A 150 -6.71 13.97 -15.70
CA ASN A 150 -8.12 14.28 -15.45
C ASN A 150 -8.72 13.40 -14.36
N TYR A 151 -8.59 13.81 -13.10
CA TYR A 151 -9.11 13.03 -11.97
C TYR A 151 -10.65 12.93 -11.93
N SER A 152 -11.39 13.87 -12.53
CA SER A 152 -12.86 13.84 -12.57
C SER A 152 -13.37 12.72 -13.46
N LEU A 153 -12.63 12.36 -14.52
CA LEU A 153 -12.93 11.28 -15.46
C LEU A 153 -13.29 9.97 -14.75
N PHE A 154 -12.54 9.61 -13.70
CA PHE A 154 -12.72 8.34 -12.98
C PHE A 154 -14.00 8.29 -12.12
N SER A 155 -14.71 9.40 -12.02
CA SER A 155 -16.01 9.51 -11.35
C SER A 155 -17.16 9.70 -12.33
N GLU A 156 -16.91 9.85 -13.62
CA GLU A 156 -17.94 10.01 -14.66
C GLU A 156 -18.61 8.69 -14.97
N ASN A 157 -19.96 8.69 -14.96
CA ASN A 157 -20.74 7.50 -15.22
C ASN A 157 -20.47 6.88 -16.62
N SER A 158 -20.22 7.71 -17.62
CA SER A 158 -19.85 7.29 -18.98
C SER A 158 -18.56 6.49 -19.00
N PHE A 159 -17.51 6.99 -18.32
CA PHE A 159 -16.23 6.31 -18.20
C PHE A 159 -16.35 5.02 -17.40
N ILE A 160 -17.03 5.06 -16.25
CA ILE A 160 -17.28 3.88 -15.42
C ILE A 160 -17.96 2.78 -16.25
N LYS A 161 -19.04 3.12 -16.98
CA LYS A 161 -19.76 2.18 -17.84
C LYS A 161 -18.84 1.55 -18.90
N LYS A 162 -18.06 2.38 -19.63
CA LYS A 162 -17.07 1.93 -20.61
C LYS A 162 -16.03 0.96 -20.03
N ILE A 163 -15.58 1.20 -18.80
CA ILE A 163 -14.63 0.30 -18.13
C ILE A 163 -15.32 -1.01 -17.72
N LEU A 164 -16.56 -0.94 -17.20
CA LEU A 164 -17.31 -2.13 -16.80
C LEU A 164 -17.70 -3.04 -17.97
N GLU A 165 -17.87 -2.49 -19.18
CA GLU A 165 -18.09 -3.29 -20.39
C GLU A 165 -16.89 -4.19 -20.73
N LYS A 166 -15.67 -3.79 -20.36
CA LYS A 166 -14.42 -4.56 -20.57
C LYS A 166 -14.14 -5.61 -19.50
N VAL A 167 -14.89 -5.60 -18.41
CA VAL A 167 -14.76 -6.58 -17.33
C VAL A 167 -15.21 -7.96 -17.82
N PRO A 168 -14.49 -9.06 -17.48
CA PRO A 168 -14.90 -10.41 -17.86
C PRO A 168 -16.34 -10.74 -17.47
N GLN A 169 -17.04 -11.48 -18.35
CA GLN A 169 -18.47 -11.77 -18.19
C GLN A 169 -18.78 -12.47 -16.88
N GLU A 170 -17.88 -13.37 -16.43
CA GLU A 170 -18.04 -14.19 -15.23
C GLU A 170 -18.14 -13.35 -13.94
N ILE A 171 -17.65 -12.11 -13.98
CA ILE A 171 -17.68 -11.22 -12.82
C ILE A 171 -18.61 -10.01 -13.01
N LYS A 172 -19.20 -9.83 -14.21
CA LYS A 172 -20.13 -8.72 -14.46
C LYS A 172 -21.29 -8.71 -13.47
N GLU A 173 -21.83 -9.89 -13.14
CA GLU A 173 -22.92 -10.01 -12.17
C GLU A 173 -22.55 -9.49 -10.78
N TYR A 174 -21.29 -9.71 -10.36
CA TYR A 174 -20.82 -9.17 -9.07
C TYR A 174 -20.59 -7.67 -9.15
N VAL A 175 -20.00 -7.20 -10.25
CA VAL A 175 -19.59 -5.81 -10.42
C VAL A 175 -20.83 -4.90 -10.59
N THR A 176 -21.87 -5.35 -11.28
CA THR A 176 -23.14 -4.59 -11.41
C THR A 176 -23.89 -4.43 -10.09
N GLY A 177 -23.70 -5.37 -9.14
CA GLY A 177 -24.27 -5.30 -7.79
C GLY A 177 -23.42 -4.51 -6.76
N ILE A 178 -22.29 -3.97 -7.17
CA ILE A 178 -21.38 -3.23 -6.26
C ILE A 178 -21.99 -1.88 -5.89
N LYS A 179 -22.16 -1.66 -4.60
CA LYS A 179 -22.47 -0.33 -4.06
C LYS A 179 -21.18 0.49 -3.94
N GLU A 180 -21.28 1.80 -4.18
CA GLU A 180 -20.17 2.75 -4.06
C GLU A 180 -18.95 2.35 -4.92
N LEU A 181 -19.19 1.89 -6.15
CA LEU A 181 -18.12 1.52 -7.07
C LEU A 181 -17.27 2.74 -7.41
N LYS A 182 -15.94 2.57 -7.30
CA LYS A 182 -14.95 3.60 -7.61
C LYS A 182 -13.85 3.03 -8.48
N ILE A 183 -13.39 3.83 -9.44
CA ILE A 183 -12.27 3.49 -10.31
C ILE A 183 -11.13 4.44 -10.01
N PHE A 184 -9.91 3.91 -9.94
CA PHE A 184 -8.70 4.69 -9.69
C PHE A 184 -7.60 4.26 -10.66
N PRO A 185 -6.89 5.19 -11.30
CA PRO A 185 -5.65 4.87 -11.98
C PRO A 185 -4.57 4.49 -10.97
N VAL A 186 -3.81 3.45 -11.28
CA VAL A 186 -2.71 3.01 -10.41
C VAL A 186 -1.43 3.72 -10.83
N PHE A 187 -0.87 4.50 -9.91
CA PHE A 187 0.42 5.16 -10.09
C PHE A 187 1.47 4.54 -9.17
N VAL A 188 2.70 4.48 -9.65
CA VAL A 188 3.85 3.90 -8.94
C VAL A 188 5.04 4.84 -9.00
N SER A 189 6.00 4.65 -8.10
CA SER A 189 7.28 5.35 -8.16
C SER A 189 8.20 4.69 -9.18
N ASP A 190 8.99 5.49 -9.88
CA ASP A 190 9.99 5.02 -10.83
C ASP A 190 11.35 4.84 -10.15
N GLU A 191 11.68 5.77 -9.25
CA GLU A 191 12.96 5.83 -8.56
C GLU A 191 12.83 6.16 -7.06
N PHE A 192 13.90 5.88 -6.31
CA PHE A 192 14.04 6.28 -4.91
C PHE A 192 14.69 7.66 -4.84
N LEU A 193 13.99 8.61 -4.25
CA LEU A 193 14.56 9.93 -4.01
C LEU A 193 15.35 9.92 -2.69
N LYS A 194 16.66 10.16 -2.77
CA LYS A 194 17.50 10.38 -1.60
C LYS A 194 17.50 11.88 -1.28
N ILE A 195 17.06 12.23 -0.08
CA ILE A 195 17.13 13.59 0.44
C ILE A 195 18.54 13.81 1.01
N GLN A 196 19.12 14.98 0.77
CA GLN A 196 20.46 15.32 1.27
C GLN A 196 20.45 15.69 2.76
N ASN A 197 19.40 16.40 3.21
CA ASN A 197 19.25 16.75 4.62
C ASN A 197 18.83 15.51 5.43
N ASN A 198 19.65 15.17 6.43
CA ASN A 198 19.44 14.03 7.30
C ASN A 198 18.22 14.18 8.24
N ASN A 199 17.67 15.37 8.37
CA ASN A 199 16.50 15.67 9.21
C ASN A 199 15.19 15.63 8.40
N ILE A 200 15.24 15.36 7.09
CA ILE A 200 14.07 15.22 6.25
C ILE A 200 13.93 13.77 5.78
N HIS A 201 12.81 13.15 6.10
CA HIS A 201 12.57 11.76 5.78
C HIS A 201 11.27 11.57 4.98
N LEU A 202 11.31 10.68 4.01
CA LEU A 202 10.13 10.20 3.30
C LEU A 202 9.70 8.85 3.87
N ILE A 203 8.39 8.62 4.03
CA ILE A 203 7.84 7.32 4.45
C ILE A 203 6.63 6.93 3.60
N GLY A 204 6.24 5.65 3.66
CA GLY A 204 5.10 5.12 2.92
C GLY A 204 5.22 5.33 1.41
N ASP A 205 4.10 5.64 0.74
CA ASP A 205 4.05 5.85 -0.71
C ASP A 205 4.78 7.13 -1.15
N ALA A 206 5.02 8.08 -0.26
CA ALA A 206 5.89 9.24 -0.54
C ALA A 206 7.35 8.82 -0.71
N PHE A 207 7.80 7.80 0.04
CA PHE A 207 9.12 7.21 -0.15
C PHE A 207 9.18 6.37 -1.42
N PHE A 208 8.26 5.42 -1.59
CA PHE A 208 8.18 4.58 -2.79
C PHE A 208 6.85 3.83 -2.89
N ALA A 209 6.07 4.14 -3.92
CA ALA A 209 4.85 3.43 -4.28
C ALA A 209 5.12 2.31 -5.30
N PHE A 210 4.49 1.15 -5.11
CA PHE A 210 4.65 -0.03 -5.96
C PHE A 210 3.27 -0.63 -6.33
N PRO A 211 3.17 -1.51 -7.36
CA PRO A 211 1.89 -2.08 -7.79
C PRO A 211 1.16 -2.82 -6.65
N PRO A 212 -0.19 -2.72 -6.57
CA PRO A 212 -0.97 -3.27 -5.44
C PRO A 212 -1.14 -4.79 -5.45
N SER A 213 -0.59 -5.50 -6.45
CA SER A 213 -0.72 -6.95 -6.64
C SER A 213 -0.16 -7.84 -5.53
N PHE A 214 0.47 -7.24 -4.53
CA PHE A 214 1.00 -7.95 -3.36
C PHE A 214 0.35 -7.52 -2.03
N ALA A 215 -0.66 -6.62 -2.08
CA ALA A 215 -1.43 -6.12 -0.93
C ALA A 215 -0.57 -5.59 0.24
N GLN A 216 0.62 -5.02 -0.03
CA GLN A 216 1.60 -4.61 0.98
C GLN A 216 1.63 -3.10 1.28
N GLY A 217 0.88 -2.25 0.55
CA GLY A 217 1.00 -0.79 0.67
C GLY A 217 0.83 -0.27 2.10
N ALA A 218 -0.27 -0.62 2.76
CA ALA A 218 -0.54 -0.17 4.13
C ALA A 218 0.49 -0.72 5.14
N SER A 219 0.81 -2.03 5.08
CA SER A 219 1.78 -2.66 5.97
C SER A 219 3.16 -2.02 5.82
N GLN A 220 3.59 -1.76 4.58
CA GLN A 220 4.88 -1.15 4.32
C GLN A 220 4.94 0.32 4.75
N SER A 221 3.82 1.04 4.74
CA SER A 221 3.75 2.42 5.27
C SER A 221 3.90 2.44 6.80
N ILE A 222 3.20 1.55 7.50
CA ILE A 222 3.30 1.42 8.96
C ILE A 222 4.71 0.98 9.36
N GLU A 223 5.26 -0.03 8.70
CA GLU A 223 6.61 -0.51 8.94
C GLU A 223 7.67 0.58 8.68
N SER A 224 7.48 1.39 7.64
CA SER A 224 8.35 2.52 7.34
C SER A 224 8.39 3.55 8.48
N ALA A 225 7.23 3.86 9.05
CA ALA A 225 7.13 4.78 10.20
C ALA A 225 7.83 4.21 11.42
N TYR A 226 7.64 2.92 11.71
CA TYR A 226 8.29 2.24 12.82
C TYR A 226 9.82 2.15 12.64
N GLU A 227 10.30 1.77 11.46
CA GLU A 227 11.75 1.70 11.19
C GLU A 227 12.42 3.08 11.30
N LEU A 228 11.73 4.15 10.87
CA LEU A 228 12.22 5.51 11.04
C LEU A 228 12.27 5.90 12.53
N PHE A 229 11.19 5.64 13.28
CA PHE A 229 11.16 5.88 14.72
C PHE A 229 12.32 5.19 15.43
N MET A 230 12.58 3.92 15.14
CA MET A 230 13.71 3.18 15.72
C MET A 230 15.06 3.78 15.32
N SER A 231 15.19 4.22 14.05
CA SER A 231 16.40 4.86 13.55
C SER A 231 16.73 6.20 14.24
N LEU A 232 15.69 6.95 14.62
CA LEU A 232 15.85 8.26 15.28
C LEU A 232 16.07 8.13 16.80
N ASN A 233 15.67 7.01 17.43
CA ASN A 233 15.69 6.82 18.87
C ASN A 233 16.73 5.81 19.35
N THR A 234 17.59 5.29 18.47
CA THR A 234 18.66 4.36 18.88
C THR A 234 20.03 4.96 18.53
N ASP A 235 21.02 4.76 19.40
CA ASP A 235 22.42 5.17 19.18
C ASP A 235 23.11 4.37 18.06
N LYS A 236 22.41 3.41 17.47
CA LYS A 236 22.90 2.65 16.31
C LYS A 236 22.62 3.45 15.07
N GLU A 237 23.65 3.79 14.33
CA GLU A 237 23.60 4.42 13.01
C GLU A 237 22.87 3.49 12.01
N ILE A 238 21.54 3.40 12.13
CA ILE A 238 20.71 2.63 11.22
C ILE A 238 20.48 3.52 9.99
N ASN A 239 21.12 3.18 8.88
CA ASN A 239 20.83 3.86 7.62
C ASN A 239 19.42 3.47 7.15
N PHE A 240 18.41 4.21 7.66
CA PHE A 240 17.00 4.03 7.33
C PHE A 240 16.77 3.96 5.82
N PHE A 241 17.33 4.91 5.06
CA PHE A 241 17.15 4.96 3.61
C PHE A 241 17.63 3.68 2.94
N LYS A 242 18.85 3.22 3.23
CA LYS A 242 19.45 2.01 2.61
C LYS A 242 18.65 0.75 2.96
N LYS A 243 18.32 0.58 4.24
CA LYS A 243 17.52 -0.57 4.73
C LYS A 243 16.16 -0.60 4.03
N ARG A 244 15.47 0.55 4.02
CA ARG A 244 14.12 0.67 3.46
C ARG A 244 14.10 0.49 1.94
N ALA A 245 15.01 1.14 1.22
CA ALA A 245 15.12 1.01 -0.23
C ALA A 245 15.38 -0.44 -0.66
N ASN A 246 16.28 -1.16 0.03
CA ASN A 246 16.55 -2.56 -0.29
C ASN A 246 15.31 -3.46 -0.11
N LYS A 247 14.56 -3.25 0.97
CA LYS A 247 13.31 -4.00 1.20
C LYS A 247 12.26 -3.69 0.15
N LEU A 248 12.05 -2.43 -0.17
CA LEU A 248 11.06 -2.02 -1.16
C LEU A 248 11.44 -2.39 -2.60
N LYS A 249 12.73 -2.45 -2.94
CA LYS A 249 13.18 -3.04 -4.24
C LYS A 249 12.70 -4.49 -4.37
N MET A 250 12.87 -5.30 -3.34
CA MET A 250 12.41 -6.69 -3.33
C MET A 250 10.88 -6.78 -3.45
N ILE A 251 10.12 -5.97 -2.69
CA ILE A 251 8.67 -5.97 -2.72
C ILE A 251 8.15 -5.49 -4.07
N ASN A 252 8.72 -4.44 -4.63
CA ASN A 252 8.37 -3.93 -5.96
C ASN A 252 8.61 -4.98 -7.06
N PHE A 253 9.75 -5.66 -7.02
CA PHE A 253 10.03 -6.76 -7.95
C PHE A 253 8.96 -7.86 -7.86
N ARG A 254 8.64 -8.31 -6.66
CA ARG A 254 7.60 -9.33 -6.43
C ARG A 254 6.21 -8.85 -6.85
N SER A 255 5.88 -7.57 -6.58
CA SER A 255 4.61 -6.98 -7.00
C SER A 255 4.48 -6.92 -8.53
N LYS A 256 5.54 -6.52 -9.23
CA LYS A 256 5.58 -6.52 -10.70
C LYS A 256 5.46 -7.94 -11.26
N PHE A 257 6.18 -8.89 -10.66
CA PHE A 257 6.13 -10.30 -11.06
C PHE A 257 4.72 -10.89 -10.85
N ASN A 258 4.10 -10.62 -9.69
CA ASN A 258 2.73 -11.06 -9.44
C ASN A 258 1.75 -10.46 -10.45
N LEU A 259 1.85 -9.15 -10.71
CA LEU A 259 0.99 -8.49 -11.70
C LEU A 259 1.11 -9.14 -13.07
N PHE A 260 2.34 -9.42 -13.51
CA PHE A 260 2.60 -10.16 -14.76
C PHE A 260 1.97 -11.56 -14.73
N ALA A 261 2.24 -12.35 -13.69
CA ALA A 261 1.76 -13.73 -13.58
C ALA A 261 0.23 -13.81 -13.44
N PHE A 262 -0.39 -12.82 -12.80
CA PHE A 262 -1.85 -12.77 -12.64
C PHE A 262 -2.58 -12.41 -13.93
N HIS A 263 -1.95 -11.63 -14.82
CA HIS A 263 -2.53 -11.09 -16.04
C HIS A 263 -2.16 -11.85 -17.32
N LEU A 264 -1.59 -13.04 -17.20
CA LEU A 264 -1.28 -13.89 -18.34
C LEU A 264 -2.54 -14.18 -19.18
N SER A 265 -2.40 -14.10 -20.51
CA SER A 265 -3.48 -14.31 -21.46
C SER A 265 -3.28 -15.53 -22.37
N ASN A 266 -2.06 -15.99 -22.56
CA ASN A 266 -1.78 -17.17 -23.37
C ASN A 266 -2.22 -18.46 -22.63
N PRO A 267 -3.10 -19.32 -23.21
CA PRO A 267 -3.64 -20.50 -22.53
C PRO A 267 -2.58 -21.50 -22.07
N LEU A 268 -1.53 -21.71 -22.88
CA LEU A 268 -0.44 -22.63 -22.54
C LEU A 268 0.35 -22.12 -21.33
N ILE A 269 0.69 -20.83 -21.32
CA ILE A 269 1.41 -20.20 -20.21
C ILE A 269 0.56 -20.19 -18.94
N ILE A 270 -0.75 -19.95 -19.08
CA ILE A 270 -1.71 -20.06 -17.97
C ILE A 270 -1.73 -21.48 -17.39
N PHE A 271 -1.77 -22.49 -18.22
CA PHE A 271 -1.73 -23.89 -17.81
C PHE A 271 -0.44 -24.20 -17.02
N LEU A 272 0.72 -23.82 -17.53
CA LEU A 272 1.99 -23.97 -16.84
C LEU A 272 2.02 -23.20 -15.51
N ARG A 273 1.60 -21.93 -15.50
CA ARG A 273 1.46 -21.15 -14.26
C ARG A 273 0.64 -21.89 -13.22
N ASN A 274 -0.50 -22.45 -13.60
CA ASN A 274 -1.39 -23.13 -12.69
C ASN A 274 -0.76 -24.39 -12.07
N ILE A 275 0.01 -25.15 -12.86
CA ILE A 275 0.79 -26.30 -12.37
C ILE A 275 1.85 -25.82 -11.37
N PHE A 276 2.62 -24.78 -11.72
CA PHE A 276 3.64 -24.21 -10.84
C PHE A 276 3.04 -23.71 -9.54
N LEU A 277 1.95 -22.95 -9.56
CA LEU A 277 1.29 -22.45 -8.36
C LEU A 277 0.85 -23.61 -7.44
N LYS A 278 0.23 -24.65 -7.99
CA LYS A 278 -0.17 -25.83 -7.21
C LYS A 278 1.00 -26.51 -6.48
N ARG A 279 2.20 -26.49 -7.08
CA ARG A 279 3.42 -27.05 -6.47
C ARG A 279 4.06 -26.08 -5.47
N LEU A 280 4.16 -24.80 -5.84
CA LEU A 280 4.82 -23.76 -5.02
C LEU A 280 4.11 -23.52 -3.70
N VAL A 281 2.77 -23.50 -3.68
CA VAL A 281 2.00 -23.32 -2.43
C VAL A 281 2.16 -24.45 -1.43
N LYS A 282 2.61 -25.63 -1.88
CA LYS A 282 2.92 -26.79 -1.02
C LYS A 282 4.37 -26.78 -0.53
N ASN A 283 5.23 -25.98 -1.13
CA ASN A 283 6.65 -25.94 -0.79
C ASN A 283 6.91 -24.93 0.35
N LYS A 284 7.08 -25.45 1.57
CA LYS A 284 7.32 -24.63 2.76
C LYS A 284 8.56 -23.73 2.64
N LYS A 285 9.66 -24.20 2.04
CA LYS A 285 10.88 -23.41 1.85
C LYS A 285 10.64 -22.24 0.88
N PHE A 286 9.88 -22.48 -0.19
CA PHE A 286 9.50 -21.42 -1.12
C PHE A 286 8.60 -20.38 -0.44
N LEU A 287 7.58 -20.80 0.30
CA LEU A 287 6.69 -19.89 1.01
C LEU A 287 7.45 -19.07 2.05
N GLU A 288 8.35 -19.67 2.80
CA GLU A 288 9.20 -18.98 3.77
C GLU A 288 10.10 -17.94 3.07
N TYR A 289 10.71 -18.29 1.97
CA TYR A 289 11.52 -17.36 1.19
C TYR A 289 10.69 -16.22 0.58
N TYR A 290 9.51 -16.55 0.01
CA TYR A 290 8.70 -15.61 -0.77
C TYR A 290 7.81 -14.72 0.09
N LEU A 291 7.18 -15.27 1.12
CA LEU A 291 6.27 -14.59 2.03
C LEU A 291 6.91 -14.28 3.38
N GLY A 292 7.65 -15.23 3.96
CA GLY A 292 8.24 -15.10 5.28
C GLY A 292 9.15 -13.89 5.43
N ARG A 293 9.96 -13.59 4.43
CA ARG A 293 10.80 -12.37 4.41
C ARG A 293 10.02 -11.05 4.44
N ILE A 294 8.75 -11.07 4.14
CA ILE A 294 7.89 -9.89 4.18
C ILE A 294 7.12 -9.84 5.48
N TYR A 295 6.56 -10.98 5.90
CA TYR A 295 5.66 -11.03 7.05
C TYR A 295 6.39 -11.21 8.39
N LYS A 296 7.54 -11.90 8.43
CA LYS A 296 8.24 -12.22 9.69
C LYS A 296 9.28 -11.18 10.14
N THR A 297 9.90 -10.43 9.24
CA THR A 297 10.92 -9.42 9.61
C THR A 297 10.38 -8.30 10.50
N TRP A 298 9.09 -8.08 10.45
CA TRP A 298 8.35 -7.11 11.26
C TRP A 298 8.16 -7.54 12.72
N LEU A 299 7.99 -8.83 12.89
CA LEU A 299 7.46 -9.44 14.11
C LEU A 299 8.49 -9.54 15.21
N LEU A 300 9.75 -9.74 14.86
CA LEU A 300 10.84 -9.86 15.83
C LEU A 300 11.14 -8.52 16.53
N ASP A 301 10.99 -7.41 15.79
CA ASP A 301 11.29 -6.07 16.33
C ASP A 301 10.15 -5.50 17.19
N ILE A 302 8.88 -5.76 16.83
CA ILE A 302 7.72 -5.27 17.59
C ILE A 302 7.54 -6.00 18.91
N SER A 303 7.76 -7.32 18.97
CA SER A 303 7.68 -8.08 20.21
C SER A 303 8.70 -7.64 21.26
N LEU A 304 9.86 -7.18 20.82
CA LEU A 304 10.88 -6.55 21.67
C LEU A 304 10.42 -5.17 22.16
N CYS A 305 9.74 -4.37 21.35
CA CYS A 305 9.28 -3.03 21.74
C CYS A 305 8.05 -3.06 22.67
N LEU A 306 7.11 -3.96 22.45
CA LEU A 306 5.96 -4.12 23.37
C LEU A 306 6.42 -4.56 24.76
N LYS A 307 7.50 -5.34 24.88
CA LYS A 307 8.13 -5.67 26.15
C LYS A 307 8.85 -4.46 26.80
N TRP A 308 9.31 -3.50 26.00
CA TRP A 308 9.97 -2.29 26.49
C TRP A 308 8.98 -1.18 26.87
N SER A 309 7.88 -1.00 26.14
CA SER A 309 6.88 0.05 26.40
C SER A 309 6.00 -0.23 27.63
N ILE A 310 5.95 -1.46 28.12
CA ILE A 310 5.30 -1.80 29.39
C ILE A 310 6.22 -1.53 30.59
N GLY A 311 7.53 -1.38 30.38
CA GLY A 311 8.54 -1.23 31.45
C GLY A 311 9.08 0.19 31.69
N THR A 312 8.95 1.11 30.75
CA THR A 312 9.51 2.47 30.89
C THR A 312 8.65 3.51 30.19
N MET A 313 7.60 3.98 30.86
CA MET A 313 7.04 5.31 30.56
C MET A 313 8.05 6.36 31.09
N LEU A 314 8.96 6.79 30.24
CA LEU A 314 9.66 8.06 30.43
C LEU A 314 8.81 9.15 29.77
N PRO A 315 8.51 10.27 30.48
CA PRO A 315 7.74 11.36 29.92
C PRO A 315 8.55 12.04 28.83
N LEU A 316 8.01 12.05 27.60
CA LEU A 316 8.48 12.94 26.54
C LEU A 316 8.31 14.38 27.05
N ARG A 317 9.43 15.04 27.37
CA ARG A 317 9.44 16.51 27.48
C ARG A 317 9.32 17.07 26.07
N LEU A 318 8.19 17.73 25.85
CA LEU A 318 7.94 18.64 24.73
C LEU A 318 8.79 19.90 24.85
#